data_9f8990be85cd25f3f01cf4a4f3871b63
#
_entry.id   9f8990be85cd25f3f01cf4a4f3871b63
#
_cell.length_a   1.000
_cell.length_b   1.000
_cell.length_c   1.000
_cell.angle_alpha   90.00
_cell.angle_beta   90.00
_cell.angle_gamma   90.00
#
_symmetry.space_group_name_H-M   'P 1'
#
loop_
_entity.id
_entity.type
_entity.pdbx_description
1 polymer ?
#
loop_
_entity_poly.entity_id
_entity_poly.type
_entity_poly.pdbx_seq_one_letter_code
_entity_poly.pdbx_strand_id
1 'polypeptide(L)'
;MSEPPDQVTTLTKNTTMVLVLGATGMLGNAVLRFFAQSKGFEPVGTARSAAVLSLLPRELRERMACGFDVENVDSLVRLFAEVHPDVVVNCIGLVKQIAEADDPLQAIPINALLPHRLARLCQVAGARLVHISTDCVFAGTKGMYREEDPADAQDLYGRSKHLGEVDYPNAVTLRTSIIGLELASTHGLVAWFLAQAGPVRGFTRAVFSGLPTVELARVIRDHVLPRPQMRGLYHLSADPISKYDLLQLVAKAYGKAIEIAPDDKLVVDRSLDSKRFRQLTGYSPPAWPELVRAMRDFG
;
A
#
# COMPACT_ATOMS: atom_id res chain seq x y z
N MET A 1 17.49 -42.32 -37.53
CA MET A 1 17.47 -42.14 -36.08
C MET A 1 17.67 -40.65 -35.85
N SER A 2 16.61 -39.95 -35.58
CA SER A 2 16.61 -38.50 -35.28
C SER A 2 16.62 -38.35 -33.75
N GLU A 3 17.62 -37.62 -33.24
CA GLU A 3 17.69 -37.26 -31.82
C GLU A 3 16.47 -36.41 -31.39
N PRO A 4 15.97 -36.61 -30.17
CA PRO A 4 14.89 -35.78 -29.65
C PRO A 4 15.43 -34.37 -29.33
N PRO A 5 14.60 -33.33 -29.46
CA PRO A 5 15.02 -31.96 -29.18
C PRO A 5 15.36 -31.79 -27.70
N ASP A 6 16.44 -31.06 -27.43
CA ASP A 6 16.92 -30.65 -26.13
C ASP A 6 15.79 -30.09 -25.24
N GLN A 7 15.60 -30.73 -24.10
CA GLN A 7 14.76 -30.17 -23.04
C GLN A 7 15.44 -28.91 -22.52
N VAL A 8 14.88 -27.76 -22.85
CA VAL A 8 15.22 -26.48 -22.22
C VAL A 8 14.93 -26.61 -20.73
N THR A 9 15.97 -26.85 -19.97
CA THR A 9 15.92 -26.85 -18.50
C THR A 9 15.57 -25.42 -18.07
N THR A 10 14.32 -25.17 -17.77
CA THR A 10 13.89 -23.93 -17.09
C THR A 10 14.57 -23.89 -15.73
N LEU A 11 15.65 -23.11 -15.63
CA LEU A 11 16.26 -22.75 -14.35
C LEU A 11 15.17 -22.12 -13.49
N THR A 12 14.70 -22.83 -12.48
CA THR A 12 13.79 -22.29 -11.49
C THR A 12 14.53 -21.17 -10.75
N LYS A 13 14.15 -19.93 -11.00
CA LYS A 13 14.67 -18.75 -10.32
C LYS A 13 14.34 -18.89 -8.83
N ASN A 14 15.37 -19.15 -8.01
CA ASN A 14 15.18 -19.42 -6.57
C ASN A 14 14.74 -18.20 -5.77
N THR A 15 14.70 -17.01 -6.37
CA THR A 15 14.43 -15.74 -5.67
C THR A 15 13.57 -14.84 -6.54
N THR A 16 12.53 -14.25 -5.94
CA THR A 16 11.62 -13.31 -6.58
C THR A 16 12.12 -11.88 -6.40
N MET A 17 12.38 -11.18 -7.51
CA MET A 17 12.77 -9.77 -7.52
C MET A 17 11.53 -8.88 -7.35
N VAL A 18 11.47 -8.10 -6.27
CA VAL A 18 10.33 -7.24 -5.94
C VAL A 18 10.73 -5.77 -6.04
N LEU A 19 10.21 -5.06 -7.05
CA LEU A 19 10.39 -3.61 -7.16
C LEU A 19 9.30 -2.88 -6.36
N VAL A 20 9.71 -2.13 -5.33
CA VAL A 20 8.81 -1.34 -4.47
C VAL A 20 8.91 0.12 -4.87
N LEU A 21 7.90 0.60 -5.59
CA LEU A 21 7.80 2.00 -5.96
C LEU A 21 7.27 2.83 -4.79
N GLY A 22 7.95 3.95 -4.47
CA GLY A 22 7.58 4.80 -3.34
C GLY A 22 8.04 4.24 -1.98
N ALA A 23 9.21 3.61 -1.94
CA ALA A 23 9.78 2.96 -0.74
C ALA A 23 10.12 3.91 0.42
N THR A 24 9.96 5.22 0.24
CA THR A 24 10.14 6.25 1.28
C THR A 24 8.82 6.67 1.95
N GLY A 25 7.68 6.29 1.37
CA GLY A 25 6.37 6.50 1.97
C GLY A 25 6.04 5.45 3.04
N MET A 26 4.99 5.70 3.83
CA MET A 26 4.54 4.84 4.93
C MET A 26 4.44 3.36 4.52
N LEU A 27 3.69 3.07 3.46
CA LEU A 27 3.50 1.69 2.99
C LEU A 27 4.73 1.14 2.30
N GLY A 28 5.33 1.90 1.38
CA GLY A 28 6.47 1.41 0.60
C GLY A 28 7.66 1.06 1.47
N ASN A 29 7.91 1.83 2.56
CA ASN A 29 8.94 1.52 3.54
C ASN A 29 8.65 0.19 4.27
N ALA A 30 7.41 0.00 4.71
CA ALA A 30 7.01 -1.24 5.36
C ALA A 30 7.12 -2.45 4.43
N VAL A 31 6.70 -2.32 3.16
CA VAL A 31 6.83 -3.38 2.14
C VAL A 31 8.31 -3.71 1.90
N LEU A 32 9.16 -2.70 1.68
CA LEU A 32 10.60 -2.90 1.47
C LEU A 32 11.24 -3.66 2.64
N ARG A 33 11.02 -3.19 3.87
CA ARG A 33 11.55 -3.81 5.10
C ARG A 33 11.06 -5.24 5.29
N PHE A 34 9.76 -5.46 5.09
CA PHE A 34 9.13 -6.76 5.27
C PHE A 34 9.67 -7.79 4.27
N PHE A 35 9.78 -7.42 3.00
CA PHE A 35 10.33 -8.30 1.97
C PHE A 35 11.84 -8.53 2.13
N ALA A 36 12.60 -7.53 2.62
CA ALA A 36 14.02 -7.70 2.92
C ALA A 36 14.31 -8.74 4.01
N GLN A 37 13.34 -8.97 4.91
CA GLN A 37 13.40 -10.01 5.94
C GLN A 37 12.76 -11.34 5.50
N SER A 38 12.17 -11.40 4.30
CA SER A 38 11.45 -12.57 3.80
C SER A 38 12.36 -13.45 2.92
N LYS A 39 12.50 -14.72 3.27
CA LYS A 39 13.29 -15.67 2.46
C LYS A 39 12.69 -15.85 1.06
N GLY A 40 13.53 -15.93 0.05
CA GLY A 40 13.10 -16.12 -1.34
C GLY A 40 12.67 -14.86 -2.06
N PHE A 41 12.91 -13.67 -1.46
CA PHE A 41 12.60 -12.38 -2.05
C PHE A 41 13.81 -11.45 -2.02
N GLU A 42 14.00 -10.71 -3.09
CA GLU A 42 14.98 -9.63 -3.20
C GLU A 42 14.26 -8.32 -3.52
N PRO A 43 13.96 -7.48 -2.50
CA PRO A 43 13.31 -6.23 -2.75
C PRO A 43 14.30 -5.13 -3.14
N VAL A 44 13.90 -4.30 -4.11
CA VAL A 44 14.55 -3.04 -4.49
C VAL A 44 13.53 -1.93 -4.33
N GLY A 45 13.83 -0.95 -3.47
CA GLY A 45 12.99 0.23 -3.25
C GLY A 45 13.38 1.38 -4.16
N THR A 46 12.46 2.29 -4.46
CA THR A 46 12.78 3.51 -5.20
C THR A 46 12.60 4.77 -4.37
N ALA A 47 13.46 5.76 -4.63
CA ALA A 47 13.33 7.12 -4.11
C ALA A 47 13.68 8.16 -5.18
N ARG A 48 12.99 9.32 -5.15
CA ARG A 48 13.30 10.43 -6.05
C ARG A 48 14.69 11.02 -5.79
N SER A 49 15.10 11.10 -4.51
CA SER A 49 16.35 11.71 -4.09
C SER A 49 17.12 10.78 -3.15
N ALA A 50 18.44 10.76 -3.29
CA ALA A 50 19.34 10.04 -2.39
C ALA A 50 19.39 10.65 -0.97
N ALA A 51 18.92 11.88 -0.76
CA ALA A 51 18.91 12.53 0.56
C ALA A 51 18.14 11.72 1.62
N VAL A 52 17.07 11.01 1.20
CA VAL A 52 16.26 10.17 2.10
C VAL A 52 17.02 8.93 2.61
N LEU A 53 18.09 8.52 1.96
CA LEU A 53 18.88 7.35 2.37
C LEU A 53 19.45 7.50 3.77
N SER A 54 19.73 8.73 4.21
CA SER A 54 20.22 9.00 5.58
C SER A 54 19.24 8.53 6.67
N LEU A 55 17.95 8.45 6.35
CA LEU A 55 16.89 8.02 7.28
C LEU A 55 16.72 6.49 7.33
N LEU A 56 17.35 5.76 6.41
CA LEU A 56 17.22 4.30 6.32
C LEU A 56 18.39 3.59 7.02
N PRO A 57 18.18 2.42 7.63
CA PRO A 57 19.26 1.52 8.02
C PRO A 57 20.15 1.16 6.84
N ARG A 58 21.43 0.84 7.10
CA ARG A 58 22.43 0.58 6.07
C ARG A 58 21.98 -0.52 5.10
N GLU A 59 21.46 -1.61 5.61
CA GLU A 59 21.03 -2.79 4.83
C GLU A 59 19.90 -2.47 3.84
N LEU A 60 19.09 -1.46 4.15
CA LEU A 60 18.05 -0.98 3.25
C LEU A 60 18.56 0.05 2.25
N ARG A 61 19.60 0.85 2.61
CA ARG A 61 20.20 1.81 1.65
C ARG A 61 20.79 1.11 0.43
N GLU A 62 21.40 -0.04 0.64
CA GLU A 62 22.01 -0.87 -0.42
C GLU A 62 20.95 -1.49 -1.35
N ARG A 63 19.66 -1.46 -0.94
CA ARG A 63 18.50 -1.93 -1.72
C ARG A 63 17.73 -0.79 -2.38
N MET A 64 18.28 0.41 -2.42
CA MET A 64 17.57 1.58 -2.95
C MET A 64 18.12 2.01 -4.31
N ALA A 65 17.22 2.10 -5.28
CA ALA A 65 17.45 2.74 -6.57
C ALA A 65 16.94 4.20 -6.49
N CYS A 66 17.85 5.17 -6.64
CA CYS A 66 17.56 6.59 -6.49
C CYS A 66 17.70 7.35 -7.81
N GLY A 67 17.03 8.52 -7.92
CA GLY A 67 17.12 9.39 -9.08
C GLY A 67 16.22 8.97 -10.24
N PHE A 68 15.23 8.10 -9.99
CA PHE A 68 14.22 7.72 -10.97
C PHE A 68 12.99 8.61 -10.85
N ASP A 69 12.60 9.21 -11.96
CA ASP A 69 11.37 9.96 -12.11
C ASP A 69 10.30 9.07 -12.75
N VAL A 70 9.23 8.81 -11.99
CA VAL A 70 8.14 7.91 -12.43
C VAL A 70 7.18 8.57 -13.44
N GLU A 71 7.25 9.89 -13.63
CA GLU A 71 6.50 10.59 -14.66
C GLU A 71 7.23 10.53 -16.01
N ASN A 72 8.54 10.29 -15.99
CA ASN A 72 9.36 10.11 -17.19
C ASN A 72 9.41 8.63 -17.60
N VAL A 73 8.86 8.31 -18.77
CA VAL A 73 8.77 6.93 -19.28
C VAL A 73 10.15 6.31 -19.49
N ASP A 74 11.13 7.07 -20.01
CA ASP A 74 12.50 6.56 -20.25
C ASP A 74 13.20 6.23 -18.92
N SER A 75 12.91 7.01 -17.86
CA SER A 75 13.38 6.73 -16.50
C SER A 75 12.80 5.42 -15.96
N LEU A 76 11.50 5.17 -16.17
CA LEU A 76 10.87 3.90 -15.81
C LEU A 76 11.45 2.72 -16.60
N VAL A 77 11.65 2.88 -17.91
CA VAL A 77 12.25 1.83 -18.76
C VAL A 77 13.65 1.47 -18.27
N ARG A 78 14.50 2.47 -17.95
CA ARG A 78 15.83 2.21 -17.37
C ARG A 78 15.75 1.47 -16.05
N LEU A 79 14.84 1.89 -15.13
CA LEU A 79 14.63 1.23 -13.85
C LEU A 79 14.27 -0.26 -14.02
N PHE A 80 13.37 -0.57 -14.95
CA PHE A 80 13.00 -1.96 -15.24
C PHE A 80 14.14 -2.75 -15.87
N ALA A 81 14.94 -2.12 -16.74
CA ALA A 81 16.10 -2.74 -17.36
C ALA A 81 17.24 -3.00 -16.35
N GLU A 82 17.37 -2.19 -15.29
CA GLU A 82 18.38 -2.37 -14.25
C GLU A 82 17.92 -3.41 -13.20
N VAL A 83 16.63 -3.39 -12.81
CA VAL A 83 16.12 -4.22 -11.70
C VAL A 83 15.63 -5.59 -12.17
N HIS A 84 15.11 -5.71 -13.40
CA HIS A 84 14.48 -6.93 -13.94
C HIS A 84 13.45 -7.53 -12.97
N PRO A 85 12.40 -6.75 -12.56
CA PRO A 85 11.46 -7.18 -11.54
C PRO A 85 10.58 -8.34 -12.00
N ASP A 86 10.30 -9.29 -11.10
CA ASP A 86 9.24 -10.28 -11.27
C ASP A 86 7.90 -9.71 -10.79
N VAL A 87 7.96 -8.85 -9.77
CA VAL A 87 6.80 -8.19 -9.16
C VAL A 87 7.09 -6.71 -8.95
N VAL A 88 6.13 -5.87 -9.26
CA VAL A 88 6.14 -4.44 -8.94
C VAL A 88 5.02 -4.14 -7.95
N VAL A 89 5.38 -3.59 -6.78
CA VAL A 89 4.40 -3.10 -5.80
C VAL A 89 4.37 -1.58 -5.91
N ASN A 90 3.27 -1.03 -6.45
CA ASN A 90 3.10 0.40 -6.58
C ASN A 90 2.47 1.00 -5.31
N CYS A 91 3.32 1.59 -4.46
CA CYS A 91 2.94 2.35 -3.28
C CYS A 91 2.99 3.87 -3.50
N ILE A 92 3.21 4.32 -4.75
CA ILE A 92 3.22 5.75 -5.08
C ILE A 92 1.79 6.26 -5.16
N GLY A 93 1.57 7.43 -4.58
CA GLY A 93 0.35 8.19 -4.68
C GLY A 93 0.51 9.53 -3.95
N LEU A 94 -0.05 10.58 -4.53
CA LEU A 94 -0.22 11.84 -3.83
C LEU A 94 -1.41 11.66 -2.87
N VAL A 95 -1.13 11.81 -1.57
CA VAL A 95 -2.13 11.58 -0.52
C VAL A 95 -2.88 12.86 -0.19
N LYS A 96 -4.13 12.73 0.27
CA LYS A 96 -5.05 13.86 0.55
C LYS A 96 -4.49 14.91 1.53
N GLN A 97 -3.49 14.56 2.34
CA GLN A 97 -2.90 15.44 3.35
C GLN A 97 -1.86 16.42 2.81
N ILE A 98 -1.48 16.31 1.53
CA ILE A 98 -0.51 17.21 0.90
C ILE A 98 -1.20 18.09 -0.14
N ALA A 99 -0.77 19.36 -0.23
CA ALA A 99 -1.40 20.35 -1.10
C ALA A 99 -1.37 19.97 -2.59
N GLU A 100 -0.33 19.27 -3.01
CA GLU A 100 -0.17 18.79 -4.38
C GLU A 100 -1.27 17.81 -4.82
N ALA A 101 -1.97 17.17 -3.87
CA ALA A 101 -3.09 16.27 -4.19
C ALA A 101 -4.34 17.01 -4.70
N ASP A 102 -4.42 18.31 -4.47
CA ASP A 102 -5.51 19.18 -4.97
C ASP A 102 -5.17 19.86 -6.31
N ASP A 103 -3.91 19.71 -6.79
CA ASP A 103 -3.49 20.19 -8.12
C ASP A 103 -3.68 19.07 -9.16
N PRO A 104 -4.59 19.26 -10.17
CA PRO A 104 -4.81 18.27 -11.22
C PRO A 104 -3.55 17.95 -12.03
N LEU A 105 -2.62 18.91 -12.20
CA LEU A 105 -1.39 18.71 -12.95
C LEU A 105 -0.40 17.80 -12.21
N GLN A 106 -0.54 17.65 -10.91
CA GLN A 106 0.25 16.74 -10.08
C GLN A 106 -0.51 15.42 -9.83
N ALA A 107 -1.78 15.51 -9.46
CA ALA A 107 -2.57 14.35 -9.03
C ALA A 107 -2.89 13.39 -10.19
N ILE A 108 -3.27 13.90 -11.36
CA ILE A 108 -3.66 13.04 -12.49
C ILE A 108 -2.49 12.21 -13.03
N PRO A 109 -1.30 12.77 -13.30
CA PRO A 109 -0.16 11.97 -13.76
C PRO A 109 0.21 10.84 -12.80
N ILE A 110 0.22 11.10 -11.50
CA ILE A 110 0.68 10.17 -10.46
C ILE A 110 -0.43 9.19 -10.04
N ASN A 111 -1.61 9.68 -9.71
CA ASN A 111 -2.66 8.84 -9.14
C ASN A 111 -3.47 8.10 -10.21
N ALA A 112 -3.67 8.71 -11.39
CA ALA A 112 -4.50 8.15 -12.45
C ALA A 112 -3.68 7.49 -13.55
N LEU A 113 -2.70 8.18 -14.15
CA LEU A 113 -2.02 7.71 -15.36
C LEU A 113 -0.89 6.69 -15.07
N LEU A 114 -0.09 6.95 -14.02
CA LEU A 114 1.06 6.10 -13.68
C LEU A 114 0.71 4.62 -13.49
N PRO A 115 -0.37 4.23 -12.78
CA PRO A 115 -0.73 2.82 -12.61
C PRO A 115 -0.96 2.09 -13.94
N HIS A 116 -1.57 2.75 -14.93
CA HIS A 116 -1.78 2.17 -16.26
C HIS A 116 -0.46 2.01 -17.03
N ARG A 117 0.43 3.01 -16.96
CA ARG A 117 1.78 2.92 -17.55
C ARG A 117 2.57 1.76 -16.94
N LEU A 118 2.53 1.63 -15.61
CA LEU A 118 3.18 0.52 -14.88
C LEU A 118 2.62 -0.84 -15.29
N ALA A 119 1.29 -0.98 -15.42
CA ALA A 119 0.68 -2.23 -15.85
C ALA A 119 1.15 -2.65 -17.25
N ARG A 120 1.28 -1.70 -18.19
CA ARG A 120 1.79 -1.97 -19.55
C ARG A 120 3.28 -2.29 -19.53
N LEU A 121 4.08 -1.55 -18.76
CA LEU A 121 5.52 -1.81 -18.64
C LEU A 121 5.78 -3.17 -17.98
N CYS A 122 5.05 -3.51 -16.93
CA CYS A 122 5.09 -4.85 -16.33
C CYS A 122 4.72 -5.94 -17.33
N GLN A 123 3.71 -5.71 -18.19
CA GLN A 123 3.32 -6.68 -19.22
C GLN A 123 4.46 -6.93 -20.21
N VAL A 124 5.15 -5.90 -20.67
CA VAL A 124 6.32 -6.02 -21.57
C VAL A 124 7.49 -6.73 -20.89
N ALA A 125 7.71 -6.43 -19.60
CA ALA A 125 8.80 -7.02 -18.82
C ALA A 125 8.51 -8.44 -18.29
N GLY A 126 7.31 -8.98 -18.52
CA GLY A 126 6.88 -10.25 -17.92
C GLY A 126 6.66 -10.20 -16.42
N ALA A 127 6.53 -9.00 -15.86
CA ALA A 127 6.32 -8.76 -14.44
C ALA A 127 4.84 -8.68 -14.05
N ARG A 128 4.55 -8.87 -12.76
CA ARG A 128 3.22 -8.68 -12.17
C ARG A 128 3.14 -7.34 -11.45
N LEU A 129 2.04 -6.60 -11.62
CA LEU A 129 1.76 -5.38 -10.88
C LEU A 129 0.81 -5.66 -9.70
N VAL A 130 1.18 -5.21 -8.50
CA VAL A 130 0.31 -5.03 -7.33
C VAL A 130 0.14 -3.54 -7.11
N HIS A 131 -1.04 -3.00 -7.42
CA HIS A 131 -1.36 -1.58 -7.27
C HIS A 131 -2.20 -1.34 -6.01
N ILE A 132 -1.83 -0.33 -5.22
CA ILE A 132 -2.54 0.03 -4.00
C ILE A 132 -3.45 1.24 -4.27
N SER A 133 -4.75 1.01 -4.13
CA SER A 133 -5.80 2.02 -4.17
C SER A 133 -6.31 2.34 -2.76
N THR A 134 -7.38 3.12 -2.65
CA THR A 134 -7.86 3.70 -1.39
C THR A 134 -9.37 3.54 -1.21
N ASP A 135 -9.82 3.46 0.05
CA ASP A 135 -11.23 3.60 0.44
C ASP A 135 -11.80 5.02 0.17
N CYS A 136 -10.92 6.01 -0.01
CA CYS A 136 -11.32 7.39 -0.31
C CYS A 136 -11.91 7.57 -1.72
N VAL A 137 -11.99 6.53 -2.55
CA VAL A 137 -12.81 6.53 -3.77
C VAL A 137 -14.32 6.63 -3.44
N PHE A 138 -14.70 6.40 -2.19
CA PHE A 138 -16.05 6.51 -1.67
C PHE A 138 -16.24 7.78 -0.84
N ALA A 139 -17.45 8.37 -0.89
CA ALA A 139 -17.81 9.52 -0.09
C ALA A 139 -17.83 9.23 1.42
N GLY A 140 -18.16 8.00 1.80
CA GLY A 140 -18.19 7.57 3.21
C GLY A 140 -19.54 7.80 3.90
N THR A 141 -20.63 7.75 3.15
CA THR A 141 -21.99 7.91 3.64
C THR A 141 -22.69 6.57 3.95
N LYS A 142 -22.19 5.46 3.39
CA LYS A 142 -22.82 4.13 3.45
C LYS A 142 -22.16 3.19 4.45
N GLY A 143 -20.83 3.09 4.43
CA GLY A 143 -20.07 2.01 5.09
C GLY A 143 -20.19 0.65 4.40
N MET A 144 -19.32 -0.27 4.74
CA MET A 144 -19.26 -1.64 4.20
C MET A 144 -19.42 -1.69 2.68
N TYR A 145 -18.65 -0.81 2.00
CA TYR A 145 -18.66 -0.73 0.54
C TYR A 145 -18.10 -2.01 -0.08
N ARG A 146 -18.71 -2.43 -1.20
CA ARG A 146 -18.31 -3.57 -2.02
C ARG A 146 -17.59 -3.10 -3.29
N GLU A 147 -16.91 -4.02 -3.97
CA GLU A 147 -16.19 -3.72 -5.21
C GLU A 147 -17.10 -3.20 -6.34
N GLU A 148 -18.36 -3.64 -6.36
CA GLU A 148 -19.38 -3.21 -7.32
C GLU A 148 -20.10 -1.90 -6.97
N ASP A 149 -19.92 -1.37 -5.77
CA ASP A 149 -20.47 -0.07 -5.40
C ASP A 149 -19.82 1.06 -6.23
N PRO A 150 -20.61 2.04 -6.70
CA PRO A 150 -20.07 3.14 -7.48
C PRO A 150 -19.10 3.98 -6.64
N ALA A 151 -17.94 4.31 -7.21
CA ALA A 151 -17.00 5.26 -6.62
C ALA A 151 -17.59 6.67 -6.72
N ASP A 152 -17.98 7.24 -5.59
CA ASP A 152 -18.75 8.48 -5.48
C ASP A 152 -17.99 9.64 -4.80
N ALA A 153 -16.65 9.52 -4.68
CA ALA A 153 -15.80 10.58 -4.15
C ALA A 153 -15.95 11.88 -4.94
N GLN A 154 -16.06 13.01 -4.23
CA GLN A 154 -16.19 14.33 -4.84
C GLN A 154 -14.87 15.07 -4.96
N ASP A 155 -13.87 14.72 -4.15
CA ASP A 155 -12.55 15.35 -4.17
C ASP A 155 -11.64 14.78 -5.28
N LEU A 156 -10.64 15.57 -5.68
CA LEU A 156 -9.70 15.20 -6.73
C LEU A 156 -8.89 13.95 -6.37
N TYR A 157 -8.52 13.80 -5.10
CA TYR A 157 -7.76 12.65 -4.62
C TYR A 157 -8.52 11.34 -4.87
N GLY A 158 -9.74 11.22 -4.36
CA GLY A 158 -10.55 10.02 -4.54
C GLY A 158 -10.83 9.72 -6.01
N ARG A 159 -11.17 10.76 -6.81
CA ARG A 159 -11.41 10.62 -8.25
C ARG A 159 -10.17 10.18 -9.03
N SER A 160 -9.02 10.80 -8.78
CA SER A 160 -7.78 10.45 -9.46
C SER A 160 -7.28 9.05 -9.09
N LYS A 161 -7.45 8.64 -7.82
CA LYS A 161 -7.14 7.27 -7.38
C LYS A 161 -8.06 6.23 -8.02
N HIS A 162 -9.36 6.54 -8.15
CA HIS A 162 -10.31 5.66 -8.85
C HIS A 162 -9.96 5.49 -10.33
N LEU A 163 -9.60 6.58 -11.01
CA LEU A 163 -9.15 6.52 -12.41
C LEU A 163 -7.87 5.69 -12.59
N GLY A 164 -7.04 5.56 -11.57
CA GLY A 164 -5.83 4.74 -11.58
C GLY A 164 -6.04 3.27 -11.21
N GLU A 165 -7.24 2.84 -10.89
CA GLU A 165 -7.52 1.43 -10.61
C GLU A 165 -7.43 0.61 -11.89
N VAL A 166 -6.54 -0.37 -11.89
CA VAL A 166 -6.19 -1.15 -13.08
C VAL A 166 -6.81 -2.54 -13.05
N ASP A 167 -7.29 -3.00 -14.22
CA ASP A 167 -7.77 -4.37 -14.46
C ASP A 167 -7.12 -4.92 -15.75
N TYR A 168 -5.81 -5.16 -15.66
CA TYR A 168 -5.05 -5.83 -16.74
C TYR A 168 -4.74 -7.28 -16.33
N PRO A 169 -4.48 -8.19 -17.30
CA PRO A 169 -4.23 -9.60 -17.00
C PRO A 169 -3.09 -9.86 -16.02
N ASN A 170 -2.08 -8.97 -16.00
CA ASN A 170 -0.89 -9.04 -15.14
C ASN A 170 -0.97 -8.12 -13.91
N ALA A 171 -2.14 -7.54 -13.60
CA ALA A 171 -2.29 -6.56 -12.54
C ALA A 171 -3.41 -6.91 -11.56
N VAL A 172 -3.17 -6.63 -10.28
CA VAL A 172 -4.18 -6.63 -9.22
C VAL A 172 -4.20 -5.27 -8.53
N THR A 173 -5.39 -4.72 -8.33
CA THR A 173 -5.62 -3.51 -7.54
C THR A 173 -6.19 -3.90 -6.18
N LEU A 174 -5.53 -3.45 -5.11
CA LEU A 174 -5.99 -3.63 -3.74
C LEU A 174 -6.52 -2.29 -3.22
N ARG A 175 -7.84 -2.17 -3.08
CA ARG A 175 -8.47 -1.02 -2.46
C ARG A 175 -8.48 -1.22 -0.95
N THR A 176 -7.82 -0.34 -0.22
CA THR A 176 -7.63 -0.44 1.24
C THR A 176 -7.45 0.93 1.88
N SER A 177 -7.38 0.99 3.18
CA SER A 177 -6.81 2.10 3.94
C SER A 177 -5.66 1.59 4.79
N ILE A 178 -4.74 2.45 5.18
CA ILE A 178 -3.52 2.03 5.88
C ILE A 178 -3.25 2.86 7.13
N ILE A 179 -2.63 2.22 8.12
CA ILE A 179 -2.01 2.89 9.26
C ILE A 179 -0.60 2.35 9.49
N GLY A 180 0.27 3.21 10.00
CA GLY A 180 1.66 2.86 10.32
C GLY A 180 2.46 4.07 10.73
N LEU A 181 3.74 3.85 10.98
CA LEU A 181 4.70 4.91 11.19
C LEU A 181 5.26 5.38 9.84
N GLU A 182 5.53 6.67 9.75
CA GLU A 182 6.12 7.30 8.57
C GLU A 182 7.62 7.50 8.80
N LEU A 183 8.39 7.40 7.74
CA LEU A 183 9.85 7.52 7.81
C LEU A 183 10.29 8.97 8.14
N ALA A 184 9.61 9.97 7.60
CA ALA A 184 10.05 11.36 7.62
C ALA A 184 8.95 12.38 7.94
N SER A 185 7.73 11.95 8.24
CA SER A 185 6.61 12.85 8.51
C SER A 185 5.73 12.35 9.66
N THR A 186 4.80 13.20 10.10
CA THR A 186 3.81 12.89 11.14
C THR A 186 2.38 13.18 10.68
N HIS A 187 2.13 13.01 9.37
CA HIS A 187 0.81 13.26 8.79
C HIS A 187 -0.16 12.09 9.03
N GLY A 188 0.35 10.89 9.19
CA GLY A 188 -0.43 9.68 9.48
C GLY A 188 -0.99 9.68 10.90
N LEU A 189 -2.16 9.04 11.08
CA LEU A 189 -2.91 9.03 12.34
C LEU A 189 -2.06 8.60 13.54
N VAL A 190 -1.26 7.55 13.39
CA VAL A 190 -0.45 6.99 14.50
C VAL A 190 0.69 7.92 14.87
N ALA A 191 1.46 8.40 13.89
CA ALA A 191 2.58 9.30 14.12
C ALA A 191 2.10 10.65 14.69
N TRP A 192 1.01 11.21 14.15
CA TRP A 192 0.35 12.39 14.70
C TRP A 192 -0.05 12.18 16.17
N PHE A 193 -0.73 11.06 16.47
CA PHE A 193 -1.19 10.79 17.83
C PHE A 193 -0.03 10.63 18.83
N LEU A 194 1.00 9.91 18.45
CA LEU A 194 2.18 9.71 19.30
C LEU A 194 2.95 11.01 19.59
N ALA A 195 2.90 11.98 18.67
CA ALA A 195 3.53 13.29 18.83
C ALA A 195 2.76 14.23 19.77
N GLN A 196 1.49 13.94 20.10
CA GLN A 196 0.70 14.84 20.97
C GLN A 196 1.22 14.84 22.40
N ALA A 197 1.24 16.01 23.03
CA ALA A 197 1.67 16.18 24.44
C ALA A 197 0.49 16.38 25.41
N GLY A 198 -0.70 16.67 24.90
CA GLY A 198 -1.92 16.96 25.68
C GLY A 198 -3.12 16.17 25.21
N PRO A 199 -4.32 16.44 25.79
CA PRO A 199 -5.56 15.77 25.42
C PRO A 199 -5.88 15.92 23.94
N VAL A 200 -6.45 14.85 23.36
CA VAL A 200 -6.89 14.82 21.96
C VAL A 200 -8.36 14.43 21.84
N ARG A 201 -8.98 14.73 20.70
CA ARG A 201 -10.31 14.25 20.36
C ARG A 201 -10.21 12.97 19.55
N GLY A 202 -11.00 11.95 19.92
CA GLY A 202 -11.18 10.73 19.14
C GLY A 202 -12.58 10.67 18.54
N PHE A 203 -12.66 10.55 17.20
CA PHE A 203 -13.95 10.53 16.50
C PHE A 203 -14.64 9.18 16.66
N THR A 204 -15.81 9.18 17.33
CA THR A 204 -16.61 7.97 17.58
C THR A 204 -17.41 7.51 16.38
N ARG A 205 -17.68 8.42 15.40
CA ARG A 205 -18.47 8.17 14.20
C ARG A 205 -17.65 8.23 12.90
N ALA A 206 -16.32 8.37 13.00
CA ALA A 206 -15.42 8.22 11.87
C ALA A 206 -14.85 6.78 11.90
N VAL A 207 -15.35 5.94 10.98
CA VAL A 207 -15.03 4.51 10.93
C VAL A 207 -13.82 4.26 10.03
N PHE A 208 -12.94 3.38 10.48
CA PHE A 208 -11.76 2.89 9.80
C PHE A 208 -11.80 1.37 9.67
N SER A 209 -11.43 0.82 8.53
CA SER A 209 -11.33 -0.64 8.32
C SER A 209 -10.03 -1.05 7.60
N GLY A 210 -9.07 -0.14 7.50
CA GLY A 210 -7.79 -0.41 6.85
C GLY A 210 -6.90 -1.38 7.65
N LEU A 211 -5.67 -1.55 7.18
CA LEU A 211 -4.70 -2.46 7.80
C LEU A 211 -3.44 -1.70 8.22
N PRO A 212 -2.73 -2.18 9.25
CA PRO A 212 -1.34 -1.82 9.44
C PRO A 212 -0.49 -2.15 8.22
N THR A 213 0.45 -1.28 7.89
CA THR A 213 1.30 -1.44 6.70
C THR A 213 2.07 -2.76 6.69
N VAL A 214 2.51 -3.24 7.84
CA VAL A 214 3.17 -4.55 7.98
C VAL A 214 2.23 -5.70 7.65
N GLU A 215 0.97 -5.61 8.06
CA GLU A 215 -0.03 -6.63 7.74
C GLU A 215 -0.37 -6.63 6.25
N LEU A 216 -0.49 -5.46 5.63
CA LEU A 216 -0.68 -5.35 4.18
C LEU A 216 0.51 -5.96 3.42
N ALA A 217 1.75 -5.71 3.86
CA ALA A 217 2.94 -6.34 3.26
C ALA A 217 2.90 -7.87 3.39
N ARG A 218 2.48 -8.39 4.55
CA ARG A 218 2.27 -9.83 4.79
C ARG A 218 1.21 -10.41 3.85
N VAL A 219 0.06 -9.75 3.73
CA VAL A 219 -1.03 -10.18 2.82
C VAL A 219 -0.57 -10.20 1.37
N ILE A 220 0.19 -9.21 0.93
CA ILE A 220 0.76 -9.21 -0.42
C ILE A 220 1.61 -10.47 -0.62
N ARG A 221 2.56 -10.75 0.28
CA ARG A 221 3.45 -11.92 0.17
C ARG A 221 2.69 -13.25 0.22
N ASP A 222 1.79 -13.41 1.20
CA ASP A 222 1.23 -14.73 1.55
C ASP A 222 -0.07 -15.04 0.81
N HIS A 223 -0.80 -14.01 0.38
CA HIS A 223 -2.14 -14.20 -0.21
C HIS A 223 -2.26 -13.68 -1.65
N VAL A 224 -1.49 -12.67 -2.05
CA VAL A 224 -1.55 -12.11 -3.41
C VAL A 224 -0.52 -12.76 -4.33
N LEU A 225 0.75 -12.79 -3.94
CA LEU A 225 1.82 -13.30 -4.81
C LEU A 225 1.68 -14.79 -5.15
N PRO A 226 1.23 -15.68 -4.24
CA PRO A 226 1.03 -17.09 -4.57
C PRO A 226 -0.13 -17.36 -5.55
N ARG A 227 -0.87 -16.33 -5.96
CA ARG A 227 -2.03 -16.41 -6.86
C ARG A 227 -1.80 -15.59 -8.12
N PRO A 228 -0.99 -16.08 -9.08
CA PRO A 228 -0.64 -15.31 -10.29
C PRO A 228 -1.85 -14.99 -11.17
N GLN A 229 -2.92 -15.80 -11.10
CA GLN A 229 -4.17 -15.59 -11.82
C GLN A 229 -5.09 -14.53 -11.20
N MET A 230 -4.79 -14.07 -9.95
CA MET A 230 -5.57 -13.03 -9.28
C MET A 230 -5.35 -11.69 -9.97
N ARG A 231 -6.39 -11.09 -10.53
CA ARG A 231 -6.36 -9.82 -11.27
C ARG A 231 -7.60 -8.97 -10.97
N GLY A 232 -7.55 -7.71 -11.38
CA GLY A 232 -8.64 -6.77 -11.17
C GLY A 232 -8.71 -6.23 -9.76
N LEU A 233 -9.87 -5.76 -9.34
CA LEU A 233 -10.08 -5.03 -8.10
C LEU A 233 -10.52 -5.95 -6.96
N TYR A 234 -9.88 -5.79 -5.80
CA TYR A 234 -10.28 -6.41 -4.53
C TYR A 234 -10.26 -5.40 -3.40
N HIS A 235 -11.27 -5.47 -2.54
CA HIS A 235 -11.24 -4.81 -1.25
C HIS A 235 -10.42 -5.62 -0.26
N LEU A 236 -9.56 -4.94 0.51
CA LEU A 236 -8.76 -5.55 1.56
C LEU A 236 -8.90 -4.73 2.84
N SER A 237 -9.49 -5.33 3.87
CA SER A 237 -9.85 -4.63 5.10
C SER A 237 -9.78 -5.52 6.32
N ALA A 238 -9.55 -4.90 7.49
CA ALA A 238 -9.89 -5.43 8.80
C ALA A 238 -11.37 -5.18 9.11
N ASP A 239 -11.82 -5.62 10.29
CA ASP A 239 -13.16 -5.29 10.76
C ASP A 239 -13.27 -3.77 11.05
N PRO A 240 -14.43 -3.15 10.81
CA PRO A 240 -14.62 -1.72 11.08
C PRO A 240 -14.37 -1.36 12.55
N ILE A 241 -13.69 -0.25 12.80
CA ILE A 241 -13.44 0.31 14.12
C ILE A 241 -13.59 1.82 14.10
N SER A 242 -14.09 2.46 15.16
CA SER A 242 -14.09 3.90 15.27
C SER A 242 -12.65 4.43 15.44
N LYS A 243 -12.37 5.64 14.95
CA LYS A 243 -11.04 6.26 15.20
C LYS A 243 -10.80 6.47 16.69
N TYR A 244 -11.84 6.69 17.48
CA TYR A 244 -11.75 6.79 18.95
C TYR A 244 -11.21 5.48 19.54
N ASP A 245 -11.86 4.34 19.25
CA ASP A 245 -11.45 3.03 19.78
C ASP A 245 -10.06 2.63 19.27
N LEU A 246 -9.76 2.93 18.02
CA LEU A 246 -8.43 2.69 17.44
C LEU A 246 -7.34 3.47 18.20
N LEU A 247 -7.57 4.76 18.50
CA LEU A 247 -6.63 5.56 19.29
C LEU A 247 -6.46 5.02 20.71
N GLN A 248 -7.51 4.51 21.35
CA GLN A 248 -7.42 3.85 22.66
C GLN A 248 -6.50 2.61 22.60
N LEU A 249 -6.64 1.79 21.55
CA LEU A 249 -5.78 0.63 21.34
C LEU A 249 -4.32 1.03 21.07
N VAL A 250 -4.10 2.08 20.27
CA VAL A 250 -2.76 2.62 20.01
C VAL A 250 -2.15 3.17 21.30
N ALA A 251 -2.89 3.98 22.08
CA ALA A 251 -2.46 4.49 23.39
C ALA A 251 -1.98 3.36 24.29
N LYS A 252 -2.80 2.32 24.45
CA LYS A 252 -2.48 1.15 25.27
C LYS A 252 -1.23 0.42 24.77
N ALA A 253 -1.13 0.17 23.45
CA ALA A 253 -0.03 -0.59 22.88
C ALA A 253 1.32 0.14 22.96
N TYR A 254 1.32 1.47 22.79
CA TYR A 254 2.52 2.29 22.82
C TYR A 254 2.83 2.90 24.21
N GLY A 255 2.02 2.61 25.24
CA GLY A 255 2.20 3.18 26.58
C GLY A 255 1.97 4.70 26.62
N LYS A 256 1.13 5.24 25.73
CA LYS A 256 0.84 6.68 25.64
C LYS A 256 -0.26 7.07 26.63
N ALA A 257 0.12 7.77 27.69
CA ALA A 257 -0.81 8.19 28.76
C ALA A 257 -1.30 9.62 28.48
N ILE A 258 -2.28 9.77 27.57
CA ILE A 258 -2.99 11.04 27.33
C ILE A 258 -4.50 10.80 27.33
N GLU A 259 -5.27 11.83 27.66
CA GLU A 259 -6.72 11.79 27.56
C GLU A 259 -7.17 11.79 26.10
N ILE A 260 -8.10 10.89 25.75
CA ILE A 260 -8.74 10.85 24.45
C ILE A 260 -10.23 11.11 24.68
N ALA A 261 -10.68 12.35 24.46
CA ALA A 261 -12.05 12.74 24.61
C ALA A 261 -12.89 12.26 23.40
N PRO A 262 -14.05 11.61 23.61
CA PRO A 262 -14.91 11.21 22.52
C PRO A 262 -15.51 12.42 21.77
N ASP A 263 -15.56 12.35 20.44
CA ASP A 263 -16.15 13.40 19.59
C ASP A 263 -17.01 12.75 18.50
N ASP A 264 -18.30 13.08 18.41
CA ASP A 264 -19.25 12.51 17.46
C ASP A 264 -19.55 13.40 16.25
N LYS A 265 -18.88 14.56 16.14
CA LYS A 265 -19.14 15.56 15.09
C LYS A 265 -18.76 15.10 13.70
N LEU A 266 -17.67 14.35 13.56
CA LEU A 266 -17.25 13.83 12.26
C LEU A 266 -17.94 12.49 12.01
N VAL A 267 -18.83 12.49 11.01
CA VAL A 267 -19.54 11.28 10.57
C VAL A 267 -19.01 10.89 9.19
N VAL A 268 -18.27 9.81 9.13
CA VAL A 268 -17.75 9.24 7.86
C VAL A 268 -17.49 7.75 8.06
N ASP A 269 -18.04 6.94 7.16
CA ASP A 269 -17.82 5.50 7.15
C ASP A 269 -17.44 5.04 5.75
N ARG A 270 -16.13 4.83 5.53
CA ARG A 270 -15.57 4.28 4.30
C ARG A 270 -15.14 2.83 4.47
N SER A 271 -15.69 2.14 5.48
CA SER A 271 -15.37 0.74 5.68
C SER A 271 -15.67 -0.10 4.44
N LEU A 272 -14.80 -1.08 4.20
CA LEU A 272 -14.85 -1.93 3.02
C LEU A 272 -15.31 -3.34 3.40
N ASP A 273 -16.22 -3.93 2.62
CA ASP A 273 -16.49 -5.36 2.64
C ASP A 273 -15.42 -6.07 1.81
N SER A 274 -14.56 -6.85 2.44
CA SER A 274 -13.51 -7.64 1.79
C SER A 274 -13.88 -9.11 1.58
N LYS A 275 -15.16 -9.44 1.59
CA LYS A 275 -15.67 -10.82 1.45
C LYS A 275 -15.12 -11.50 0.19
N ARG A 276 -15.09 -10.80 -0.95
CA ARG A 276 -14.55 -11.32 -2.22
C ARG A 276 -13.09 -11.76 -2.09
N PHE A 277 -12.25 -10.93 -1.47
CA PHE A 277 -10.85 -11.26 -1.21
C PHE A 277 -10.73 -12.44 -0.25
N ARG A 278 -11.46 -12.41 0.88
CA ARG A 278 -11.46 -13.46 1.90
C ARG A 278 -11.87 -14.82 1.33
N GLN A 279 -12.90 -14.86 0.50
CA GLN A 279 -13.36 -16.10 -0.16
C GLN A 279 -12.32 -16.68 -1.13
N LEU A 280 -11.65 -15.82 -1.90
CA LEU A 280 -10.63 -16.26 -2.85
C LEU A 280 -9.36 -16.76 -2.17
N THR A 281 -8.95 -16.13 -1.08
CA THR A 281 -7.61 -16.30 -0.50
C THR A 281 -7.59 -17.08 0.80
N GLY A 282 -8.72 -17.22 1.48
CA GLY A 282 -8.80 -17.74 2.84
C GLY A 282 -8.28 -16.77 3.91
N TYR A 283 -7.92 -15.52 3.53
CA TYR A 283 -7.44 -14.54 4.48
C TYR A 283 -8.53 -14.16 5.49
N SER A 284 -8.14 -14.13 6.76
CA SER A 284 -8.95 -13.58 7.84
C SER A 284 -8.08 -12.58 8.60
N PRO A 285 -8.46 -11.28 8.67
CA PRO A 285 -7.66 -10.31 9.37
C PRO A 285 -7.62 -10.64 10.88
N PRO A 286 -6.44 -10.46 11.51
CA PRO A 286 -6.35 -10.54 12.97
C PRO A 286 -7.23 -9.48 13.65
N ALA A 287 -7.56 -9.71 14.93
CA ALA A 287 -8.28 -8.74 15.72
C ALA A 287 -7.46 -7.45 15.92
N TRP A 288 -8.13 -6.31 16.09
CA TRP A 288 -7.48 -5.00 16.22
C TRP A 288 -6.36 -4.93 17.28
N PRO A 289 -6.50 -5.53 18.47
CA PRO A 289 -5.40 -5.52 19.44
C PRO A 289 -4.13 -6.23 18.96
N GLU A 290 -4.27 -7.25 18.11
CA GLU A 290 -3.15 -7.97 17.50
C GLU A 290 -2.53 -7.17 16.35
N LEU A 291 -3.37 -6.57 15.49
CA LEU A 291 -2.95 -5.69 14.42
C LEU A 291 -2.13 -4.50 14.95
N VAL A 292 -2.60 -3.85 16.02
CA VAL A 292 -1.89 -2.71 16.63
C VAL A 292 -0.58 -3.15 17.28
N ARG A 293 -0.54 -4.32 17.92
CA ARG A 293 0.73 -4.87 18.46
C ARG A 293 1.71 -5.18 17.35
N ALA A 294 1.27 -5.85 16.28
CA ALA A 294 2.13 -6.15 15.13
C ALA A 294 2.70 -4.88 14.48
N MET A 295 1.90 -3.82 14.39
CA MET A 295 2.34 -2.50 13.91
C MET A 295 3.42 -1.90 14.81
N ARG A 296 3.23 -1.92 16.15
CA ARG A 296 4.22 -1.42 17.10
C ARG A 296 5.53 -2.20 17.04
N ASP A 297 5.44 -3.53 17.02
CA ASP A 297 6.61 -4.42 17.08
C ASP A 297 7.41 -4.39 15.78
N PHE A 298 6.77 -4.04 14.68
CA PHE A 298 7.45 -3.84 13.39
C PHE A 298 8.18 -2.50 13.34
N GLY A 299 7.73 -1.46 14.03
CA GLY A 299 8.41 -0.17 14.24
C GLY A 299 8.24 0.82 13.14
#